data_0e65b19adde68b952ccf9047b77f7c41
#
_entry.id   0e65b19adde68b952ccf9047b77f7c41
#
_cell.length_a   1.000
_cell.length_b   1.000
_cell.length_c   1.000
_cell.angle_alpha   90.00
_cell.angle_beta   90.00
_cell.angle_gamma   90.00
#
_symmetry.space_group_name_H-M   'P 1'
#
loop_
_entity.id
_entity.type
_entity.pdbx_description
1 polymer ?
#
loop_
_entity_poly.entity_id
_entity_poly.type
_entity_poly.pdbx_seq_one_letter_code
_entity_poly.pdbx_strand_id
1 'polypeptide(L)'
;MRITSLKNLSALFIMFALAMSLTTACSKSDDNEGVSEAVVNSMAGTYKATIAPTMGNKKMAEGPHTIYIERVAGTQQVRMHYENFNAPFLDGNGKPSETARMPFDMTVDFTFVATPGENGAVALKSTKGYFKAAPHNGNSVDPKQLPGGIAIPDPNGFETDKATAEGTWKDNKLVLRILPNVLPVVVNVEAAK
;
A
#
# COMPACT_ATOMS: atom_id res chain seq x y z
N MET A 1 -2.36 11.34 56.23
CA MET A 1 -3.47 12.32 56.37
C MET A 1 -3.88 12.82 55.00
N ARG A 2 -5.13 12.55 54.66
CA ARG A 2 -5.97 13.03 53.51
C ARG A 2 -5.52 12.70 52.08
N ILE A 3 -6.12 11.63 51.61
CA ILE A 3 -6.50 11.29 50.23
C ILE A 3 -7.59 12.27 49.77
N THR A 4 -7.39 12.96 48.66
CA THR A 4 -8.46 13.59 47.89
C THR A 4 -8.18 13.39 46.42
N SER A 5 -8.84 12.47 45.86
CA SER A 5 -10.00 12.50 44.94
C SER A 5 -9.61 12.61 43.45
N LEU A 6 -9.36 11.44 42.87
CA LEU A 6 -9.51 11.18 41.42
C LEU A 6 -11.03 11.06 41.10
N LYS A 7 -11.67 12.16 40.87
CA LYS A 7 -13.01 12.18 40.24
C LYS A 7 -13.07 13.45 39.42
N ASN A 8 -12.76 13.40 38.15
CA ASN A 8 -13.21 14.34 37.10
C ASN A 8 -12.47 14.06 35.76
N LEU A 9 -12.42 12.82 35.34
CA LEU A 9 -11.92 12.49 33.99
C LEU A 9 -12.94 11.62 33.18
N SER A 10 -14.22 11.78 33.50
CA SER A 10 -15.27 11.00 32.83
C SER A 10 -16.40 11.85 32.23
N ALA A 11 -16.13 13.12 31.92
CA ALA A 11 -17.17 14.03 31.44
C ALA A 11 -16.81 14.76 30.12
N LEU A 12 -15.95 14.21 29.28
CA LEU A 12 -15.63 14.85 27.98
C LEU A 12 -15.83 13.93 26.77
N PHE A 13 -16.61 12.87 26.90
CA PHE A 13 -16.88 11.93 25.79
C PHE A 13 -18.36 11.86 25.35
N ILE A 14 -19.21 12.79 25.80
CA ILE A 14 -20.62 12.82 25.38
C ILE A 14 -20.98 14.25 25.02
N MET A 15 -20.59 14.74 23.84
CA MET A 15 -21.24 15.84 23.12
C MET A 15 -20.64 16.01 21.71
N PHE A 16 -20.85 15.01 20.84
CA PHE A 16 -20.77 15.21 19.39
C PHE A 16 -21.74 14.27 18.67
N ALA A 17 -22.97 14.28 19.12
CA ALA A 17 -24.08 13.69 18.40
C ALA A 17 -25.17 14.77 18.36
N LEU A 18 -25.31 15.46 17.24
CA LEU A 18 -26.51 16.03 16.63
C LEU A 18 -26.17 17.25 15.77
N ALA A 19 -25.89 17.00 14.50
CA ALA A 19 -26.22 17.92 13.42
C ALA A 19 -26.38 17.11 12.14
N MET A 20 -27.40 16.25 12.09
CA MET A 20 -27.93 15.74 10.83
C MET A 20 -28.88 16.77 10.28
N SER A 21 -28.43 17.58 9.34
CA SER A 21 -29.32 18.31 8.44
C SER A 21 -29.70 17.36 7.31
N LEU A 22 -30.96 16.91 7.36
CA LEU A 22 -31.68 16.20 6.32
C LEU A 22 -31.72 17.06 5.05
N THR A 23 -31.01 16.66 4.03
CA THR A 23 -31.37 16.97 2.66
C THR A 23 -31.85 15.69 2.00
N THR A 24 -33.14 15.45 2.06
CA THR A 24 -33.84 14.47 1.26
C THR A 24 -33.78 14.92 -0.21
N ALA A 25 -32.90 14.32 -1.00
CA ALA A 25 -33.04 14.25 -2.42
C ALA A 25 -33.27 12.78 -2.79
N CYS A 26 -34.54 12.43 -3.01
CA CYS A 26 -34.93 11.17 -3.62
C CYS A 26 -34.31 11.03 -5.00
N SER A 27 -33.44 10.05 -5.19
CA SER A 27 -33.29 9.38 -6.46
C SER A 27 -32.96 7.92 -6.21
N LYS A 28 -33.70 7.07 -6.88
CA LYS A 28 -33.79 5.62 -6.85
C LYS A 28 -32.51 4.89 -6.45
N SER A 29 -32.72 4.01 -5.47
CA SER A 29 -31.86 2.90 -5.07
C SER A 29 -31.44 2.03 -6.26
N ASP A 30 -30.16 2.07 -6.59
CA ASP A 30 -29.43 0.91 -7.05
C ASP A 30 -28.36 0.66 -5.96
N ASP A 31 -28.52 -0.46 -5.25
CA ASP A 31 -27.65 -0.91 -4.16
C ASP A 31 -26.27 -1.29 -4.68
N ASN A 32 -25.49 -0.31 -5.09
CA ASN A 32 -24.07 -0.38 -5.27
C ASN A 32 -23.48 0.94 -4.76
N GLU A 33 -23.28 1.05 -3.43
CA GLU A 33 -22.55 2.15 -2.82
C GLU A 33 -21.06 2.09 -3.23
N GLY A 34 -20.79 2.26 -4.50
CA GLY A 34 -19.45 2.43 -5.02
C GLY A 34 -18.97 3.86 -4.77
N VAL A 35 -17.67 4.05 -4.83
CA VAL A 35 -17.06 5.39 -4.80
C VAL A 35 -17.49 6.16 -6.04
N SER A 36 -17.82 7.46 -5.90
CA SER A 36 -18.24 8.27 -7.05
C SER A 36 -17.17 8.33 -8.14
N GLU A 37 -17.59 8.47 -9.38
CA GLU A 37 -16.70 8.59 -10.54
C GLU A 37 -15.71 9.77 -10.38
N ALA A 38 -16.14 10.87 -9.78
CA ALA A 38 -15.29 12.01 -9.50
C ALA A 38 -14.13 11.68 -8.57
N VAL A 39 -14.36 10.85 -7.55
CA VAL A 39 -13.34 10.37 -6.61
C VAL A 39 -12.37 9.42 -7.33
N VAL A 40 -12.87 8.46 -8.12
CA VAL A 40 -12.02 7.56 -8.90
C VAL A 40 -11.12 8.34 -9.86
N ASN A 41 -11.66 9.37 -10.53
CA ASN A 41 -10.90 10.26 -11.40
C ASN A 41 -9.82 11.03 -10.63
N SER A 42 -10.11 11.49 -9.40
CA SER A 42 -9.15 12.22 -8.58
C SER A 42 -7.98 11.36 -8.11
N MET A 43 -8.15 10.04 -8.04
CA MET A 43 -7.09 9.09 -7.70
C MET A 43 -6.06 8.96 -8.83
N ALA A 44 -6.46 9.10 -10.10
CA ALA A 44 -5.55 8.92 -11.23
C ALA A 44 -4.44 9.98 -11.23
N GLY A 45 -3.22 9.57 -11.54
CA GLY A 45 -2.06 10.45 -11.67
C GLY A 45 -0.76 9.80 -11.24
N THR A 46 0.27 10.64 -11.14
CA THR A 46 1.62 10.24 -10.73
C THR A 46 1.84 10.58 -9.27
N TYR A 47 2.37 9.64 -8.53
CA TYR A 47 2.64 9.76 -7.09
C TYR A 47 4.12 9.57 -6.79
N LYS A 48 4.63 10.33 -5.84
CA LYS A 48 5.91 10.07 -5.22
C LYS A 48 5.70 9.13 -4.05
N ALA A 49 6.35 7.98 -4.10
CA ALA A 49 6.19 6.92 -3.13
C ALA A 49 7.47 6.64 -2.37
N THR A 50 7.31 6.18 -1.15
CA THR A 50 8.31 5.42 -0.41
C THR A 50 7.87 3.97 -0.40
N ILE A 51 8.71 3.07 -0.90
CA ILE A 51 8.44 1.64 -0.98
C ILE A 51 9.36 0.92 -0.01
N ALA A 52 8.79 0.08 0.85
CA ALA A 52 9.51 -0.59 1.93
C ALA A 52 9.14 -2.08 2.01
N PRO A 53 9.94 -2.97 1.41
CA PRO A 53 9.84 -4.40 1.64
C PRO A 53 10.14 -4.77 3.09
N THR A 54 9.27 -5.58 3.70
CA THR A 54 9.40 -6.06 5.07
C THR A 54 9.29 -7.58 5.14
N MET A 55 10.00 -8.21 6.06
CA MET A 55 9.88 -9.62 6.37
C MET A 55 9.58 -9.78 7.86
N GLY A 56 8.42 -10.35 8.16
CA GLY A 56 7.87 -10.26 9.51
C GLY A 56 7.71 -8.80 9.92
N ASN A 57 8.27 -8.41 11.05
CA ASN A 57 8.22 -7.02 11.55
C ASN A 57 9.46 -6.18 11.16
N LYS A 58 10.40 -6.75 10.39
CA LYS A 58 11.65 -6.08 10.04
C LYS A 58 11.57 -5.47 8.64
N LYS A 59 11.76 -4.15 8.54
CA LYS A 59 11.97 -3.45 7.28
C LYS A 59 13.34 -3.87 6.72
N MET A 60 13.36 -4.38 5.49
CA MET A 60 14.59 -4.91 4.86
C MET A 60 15.29 -3.86 4.01
N ALA A 61 14.51 -3.10 3.27
CA ALA A 61 14.97 -2.03 2.41
C ALA A 61 13.93 -0.92 2.39
N GLU A 62 14.32 0.26 1.97
CA GLU A 62 13.42 1.39 1.76
C GLU A 62 14.00 2.35 0.74
N GLY A 63 13.15 2.87 -0.11
CA GLY A 63 13.60 3.86 -1.08
C GLY A 63 12.46 4.62 -1.75
N PRO A 64 12.77 5.80 -2.31
CA PRO A 64 11.82 6.57 -3.08
C PRO A 64 11.59 5.93 -4.45
N HIS A 65 10.36 6.06 -4.95
CA HIS A 65 10.00 5.63 -6.30
C HIS A 65 8.82 6.45 -6.83
N THR A 66 8.60 6.36 -8.14
CA THR A 66 7.39 6.94 -8.76
C THR A 66 6.42 5.82 -9.07
N ILE A 67 5.16 6.01 -8.67
CA ILE A 67 4.08 5.08 -9.01
C ILE A 67 3.02 5.80 -9.84
N TYR A 68 2.31 5.05 -10.65
CA TYR A 68 1.28 5.55 -11.55
C TYR A 68 -0.05 4.93 -11.18
N ILE A 69 -1.08 5.75 -11.10
CA ILE A 69 -2.46 5.30 -10.93
C ILE A 69 -3.25 5.75 -12.14
N GLU A 70 -3.93 4.82 -12.79
CA GLU A 70 -4.75 5.03 -13.96
C GLU A 70 -6.19 4.57 -13.69
N ARG A 71 -7.16 5.28 -14.23
CA ARG A 71 -8.55 4.81 -14.22
C ARG A 71 -8.72 3.70 -15.23
N VAL A 72 -9.42 2.64 -14.85
CA VAL A 72 -9.88 1.62 -15.80
C VAL A 72 -11.19 2.09 -16.45
N ALA A 73 -11.14 2.37 -17.74
CA ALA A 73 -12.26 2.94 -18.48
C ALA A 73 -13.55 2.13 -18.30
N GLY A 74 -14.69 2.82 -18.10
CA GLY A 74 -16.00 2.20 -17.95
C GLY A 74 -16.23 1.45 -16.64
N THR A 75 -15.36 1.62 -15.65
CA THR A 75 -15.45 0.93 -14.36
C THR A 75 -15.17 1.87 -13.19
N GLN A 76 -15.43 1.39 -11.97
CA GLN A 76 -15.00 2.04 -10.71
C GLN A 76 -13.66 1.46 -10.20
N GLN A 77 -12.81 1.03 -11.14
CA GLN A 77 -11.53 0.45 -10.82
C GLN A 77 -10.39 1.41 -11.17
N VAL A 78 -9.30 1.26 -10.44
CA VAL A 78 -8.03 1.91 -10.74
C VAL A 78 -6.95 0.86 -10.91
N ARG A 79 -6.02 1.11 -11.83
CA ARG A 79 -4.79 0.32 -12.01
C ARG A 79 -3.64 1.10 -11.42
N MET A 80 -2.85 0.46 -10.58
CA MET A 80 -1.60 1.01 -10.04
C MET A 80 -0.43 0.16 -10.50
N HIS A 81 0.60 0.81 -11.01
CA HIS A 81 1.80 0.11 -11.42
C HIS A 81 3.07 0.91 -11.13
N TYR A 82 4.16 0.20 -10.98
CA TYR A 82 5.53 0.71 -11.03
C TYR A 82 6.47 -0.38 -11.55
N GLU A 83 7.63 0.03 -12.04
CA GLU A 83 8.62 -0.86 -12.63
C GLU A 83 10.00 -0.64 -12.02
N ASN A 84 10.77 -1.72 -11.92
CA ASN A 84 12.20 -1.70 -11.60
C ASN A 84 12.55 -0.99 -10.29
N PHE A 85 11.69 -1.11 -9.26
CA PHE A 85 12.03 -0.59 -7.94
C PHE A 85 13.18 -1.38 -7.34
N ASN A 86 14.22 -0.67 -6.93
CA ASN A 86 15.37 -1.20 -6.21
C ASN A 86 15.80 -0.22 -5.12
N ALA A 87 16.19 -0.73 -3.97
CA ALA A 87 16.59 0.08 -2.84
C ALA A 87 17.79 -0.54 -2.10
N PRO A 88 18.59 0.28 -1.38
CA PRO A 88 19.59 -0.24 -0.47
C PRO A 88 18.94 -1.04 0.66
N PHE A 89 19.59 -2.10 1.11
CA PHE A 89 19.21 -2.75 2.37
C PHE A 89 19.40 -1.80 3.55
N LEU A 90 18.59 -2.00 4.59
CA LEU A 90 18.77 -1.29 5.84
C LEU A 90 19.68 -2.09 6.78
N ASP A 91 20.59 -1.40 7.44
CA ASP A 91 21.44 -1.96 8.50
C ASP A 91 20.62 -2.27 9.79
N GLY A 92 21.31 -2.75 10.82
CA GLY A 92 20.69 -3.04 12.12
C GLY A 92 20.09 -1.82 12.82
N ASN A 93 20.46 -0.61 12.41
CA ASN A 93 19.98 0.67 12.95
C ASN A 93 18.90 1.32 12.05
N GLY A 94 18.49 0.65 10.97
CA GLY A 94 17.51 1.16 10.03
C GLY A 94 18.06 2.20 9.05
N LYS A 95 19.38 2.32 8.91
CA LYS A 95 20.01 3.23 7.95
C LYS A 95 20.27 2.49 6.62
N PRO A 96 20.12 3.17 5.47
CA PRO A 96 20.46 2.59 4.17
C PRO A 96 21.94 2.20 4.11
N SER A 97 22.20 0.98 3.65
CA SER A 97 23.57 0.50 3.40
C SER A 97 24.16 1.22 2.18
N GLU A 98 25.41 1.62 2.28
CA GLU A 98 26.15 2.23 1.17
C GLU A 98 26.59 1.18 0.11
N THR A 99 26.71 -0.08 0.50
CA THR A 99 27.30 -1.14 -0.32
C THR A 99 26.34 -2.27 -0.68
N ALA A 100 25.30 -2.47 0.10
CA ALA A 100 24.36 -3.58 -0.09
C ALA A 100 23.00 -3.09 -0.58
N ARG A 101 22.56 -3.59 -1.73
CA ARG A 101 21.26 -3.31 -2.34
C ARG A 101 20.44 -4.59 -2.49
N MET A 102 19.15 -4.41 -2.71
CA MET A 102 18.28 -5.52 -3.11
C MET A 102 18.82 -6.17 -4.38
N PRO A 103 18.93 -7.50 -4.42
CA PRO A 103 19.45 -8.20 -5.58
C PRO A 103 18.44 -8.30 -6.74
N PHE A 104 17.18 -7.96 -6.48
CA PHE A 104 16.11 -7.94 -7.47
C PHE A 104 15.51 -6.55 -7.63
N ASP A 105 15.16 -6.24 -8.86
CA ASP A 105 14.28 -5.13 -9.21
C ASP A 105 12.83 -5.62 -9.15
N MET A 106 11.98 -4.88 -8.45
CA MET A 106 10.57 -5.23 -8.31
C MET A 106 9.70 -4.43 -9.28
N THR A 107 8.83 -5.13 -9.97
CA THR A 107 7.79 -4.56 -10.83
C THR A 107 6.44 -5.07 -10.35
N VAL A 108 5.44 -4.20 -10.29
CA VAL A 108 4.07 -4.56 -9.92
C VAL A 108 3.04 -3.94 -10.85
N ASP A 109 1.90 -4.61 -10.96
CA ASP A 109 0.74 -4.13 -11.68
C ASP A 109 -0.53 -4.67 -11.00
N PHE A 110 -1.34 -3.78 -10.45
CA PHE A 110 -2.54 -4.14 -9.70
C PHE A 110 -3.76 -3.40 -10.21
N THR A 111 -4.88 -4.11 -10.36
CA THR A 111 -6.19 -3.51 -10.53
C THR A 111 -6.96 -3.58 -9.22
N PHE A 112 -7.49 -2.45 -8.76
CA PHE A 112 -8.23 -2.33 -7.51
C PHE A 112 -9.69 -1.97 -7.76
N VAL A 113 -10.58 -2.55 -6.97
CA VAL A 113 -11.90 -1.99 -6.71
C VAL A 113 -11.77 -0.95 -5.61
N ALA A 114 -12.39 0.21 -5.82
CA ALA A 114 -12.49 1.30 -4.87
C ALA A 114 -13.86 1.25 -4.19
N THR A 115 -13.89 1.23 -2.87
CA THR A 115 -15.11 1.24 -2.06
C THR A 115 -15.04 2.32 -0.99
N PRO A 116 -16.17 2.84 -0.49
CA PRO A 116 -16.16 3.75 0.64
C PRO A 116 -15.46 3.10 1.84
N GLY A 117 -14.54 3.82 2.45
CA GLY A 117 -13.84 3.43 3.66
C GLY A 117 -14.20 4.32 4.84
N GLU A 118 -13.55 4.10 5.96
CA GLU A 118 -13.77 4.88 7.18
C GLU A 118 -13.26 6.33 7.04
N ASN A 119 -13.92 7.25 7.73
CA ASN A 119 -13.50 8.66 7.83
C ASN A 119 -13.30 9.36 6.48
N GLY A 120 -14.09 9.01 5.46
CA GLY A 120 -14.00 9.58 4.11
C GLY A 120 -12.79 9.13 3.30
N ALA A 121 -12.12 8.06 3.72
CA ALA A 121 -11.12 7.40 2.90
C ALA A 121 -11.80 6.51 1.85
N VAL A 122 -11.05 6.15 0.83
CA VAL A 122 -11.39 5.11 -0.15
C VAL A 122 -10.61 3.85 0.23
N ALA A 123 -11.32 2.76 0.45
CA ALA A 123 -10.69 1.46 0.62
C ALA A 123 -10.39 0.83 -0.75
N LEU A 124 -9.21 0.25 -0.89
CA LEU A 124 -8.71 -0.35 -2.11
C LEU A 124 -8.43 -1.83 -1.87
N LYS A 125 -8.99 -2.69 -2.72
CA LYS A 125 -8.73 -4.13 -2.70
C LYS A 125 -8.44 -4.61 -4.11
N SER A 126 -7.33 -5.30 -4.30
CA SER A 126 -6.94 -5.81 -5.61
C SER A 126 -7.88 -6.91 -6.10
N THR A 127 -8.25 -6.84 -7.37
CA THR A 127 -8.98 -7.89 -8.11
C THR A 127 -8.07 -8.65 -9.05
N LYS A 128 -6.96 -8.01 -9.46
CA LYS A 128 -5.86 -8.61 -10.22
C LYS A 128 -4.56 -8.08 -9.63
N GLY A 129 -3.53 -8.92 -9.58
CA GLY A 129 -2.24 -8.53 -9.08
C GLY A 129 -1.13 -9.29 -9.76
N TYR A 130 -0.18 -8.56 -10.31
CA TYR A 130 1.04 -9.06 -10.88
C TYR A 130 2.23 -8.54 -10.09
N PHE A 131 3.17 -9.42 -9.80
CA PHE A 131 4.43 -9.11 -9.16
C PHE A 131 5.56 -9.81 -9.91
N LYS A 132 6.63 -9.09 -10.17
CA LYS A 132 7.86 -9.61 -10.77
C LYS A 132 9.06 -9.15 -9.97
N ALA A 133 10.01 -10.06 -9.77
CA ALA A 133 11.34 -9.78 -9.26
C ALA A 133 12.35 -10.24 -10.32
N ALA A 134 13.07 -9.31 -10.92
CA ALA A 134 14.11 -9.59 -11.90
C ALA A 134 15.50 -9.30 -11.29
N PRO A 135 16.55 -10.09 -11.56
CA PRO A 135 17.90 -9.82 -11.07
C PRO A 135 18.37 -8.41 -11.44
N HIS A 136 18.83 -7.64 -10.44
CA HIS A 136 19.16 -6.22 -10.60
C HIS A 136 20.17 -5.93 -11.73
N ASN A 137 21.12 -6.79 -11.95
CA ASN A 137 22.15 -6.61 -13.01
C ASN A 137 22.05 -7.69 -14.10
N GLY A 138 20.89 -8.33 -14.24
CA GLY A 138 20.69 -9.41 -15.23
C GLY A 138 21.40 -10.72 -14.91
N ASN A 139 22.13 -10.81 -13.80
CA ASN A 139 22.84 -12.02 -13.38
C ASN A 139 22.04 -12.76 -12.30
N SER A 140 22.14 -14.09 -12.29
CA SER A 140 21.55 -14.91 -11.23
C SER A 140 21.97 -14.45 -9.84
N VAL A 141 21.01 -14.41 -8.93
CA VAL A 141 21.25 -14.02 -7.54
C VAL A 141 21.78 -15.19 -6.74
N ASP A 142 22.94 -15.04 -6.08
CA ASP A 142 23.40 -16.05 -5.13
C ASP A 142 22.51 -16.01 -3.86
N PRO A 143 21.78 -17.09 -3.54
CA PRO A 143 20.91 -17.13 -2.35
C PRO A 143 21.67 -16.90 -1.03
N LYS A 144 22.98 -17.17 -1.00
CA LYS A 144 23.83 -16.94 0.18
C LYS A 144 24.07 -15.45 0.45
N GLN A 145 23.86 -14.58 -0.53
CA GLN A 145 23.98 -13.13 -0.38
C GLN A 145 22.72 -12.46 0.15
N LEU A 146 21.64 -13.21 0.31
CA LEU A 146 20.37 -12.67 0.83
C LEU A 146 20.41 -12.55 2.35
N PRO A 147 20.04 -11.40 2.91
CA PRO A 147 19.97 -11.22 4.34
C PRO A 147 18.99 -12.21 4.98
N GLY A 148 19.41 -12.85 6.08
CA GLY A 148 18.55 -13.73 6.86
C GLY A 148 18.22 -15.07 6.21
N GLY A 149 18.95 -15.49 5.15
CA GLY A 149 18.76 -16.79 4.51
C GLY A 149 17.39 -16.94 3.82
N ILE A 150 16.89 -15.87 3.23
CA ILE A 150 15.61 -15.87 2.50
C ILE A 150 15.71 -16.88 1.34
N ALA A 151 14.81 -17.87 1.36
CA ALA A 151 14.65 -18.73 0.20
C ALA A 151 13.95 -17.95 -0.93
N ILE A 152 14.54 -17.91 -2.10
CA ILE A 152 13.94 -17.35 -3.31
C ILE A 152 13.46 -18.48 -4.22
N PRO A 153 12.33 -18.29 -4.92
CA PRO A 153 11.80 -19.32 -5.82
C PRO A 153 12.74 -19.66 -6.95
N ASP A 154 13.39 -18.67 -7.55
CA ASP A 154 14.35 -18.81 -8.64
C ASP A 154 15.42 -17.71 -8.56
N PRO A 155 16.73 -18.07 -8.57
CA PRO A 155 17.83 -17.10 -8.60
C PRO A 155 17.89 -16.24 -9.90
N ASN A 156 17.23 -16.68 -10.97
CA ASN A 156 17.14 -15.94 -12.23
C ASN A 156 15.96 -14.96 -12.28
N GLY A 157 15.21 -14.84 -11.17
CA GLY A 157 14.02 -14.03 -11.07
C GLY A 157 12.74 -14.87 -11.13
N PHE A 158 11.66 -14.28 -10.68
CA PHE A 158 10.35 -14.95 -10.62
C PHE A 158 9.24 -13.92 -10.80
N GLU A 159 8.08 -14.42 -11.20
CA GLU A 159 6.86 -13.63 -11.35
C GLU A 159 5.63 -14.41 -10.89
N THR A 160 4.57 -13.70 -10.57
CA THR A 160 3.30 -14.30 -10.17
C THR A 160 2.14 -13.37 -10.53
N ASP A 161 1.04 -13.95 -10.95
CA ASP A 161 -0.27 -13.31 -11.13
C ASP A 161 -1.20 -13.47 -9.90
N LYS A 162 -0.69 -14.10 -8.84
CA LYS A 162 -1.40 -14.36 -7.58
C LYS A 162 -1.10 -13.36 -6.47
N ALA A 163 -0.32 -12.32 -6.79
CA ALA A 163 -0.07 -11.25 -5.82
C ALA A 163 -1.38 -10.55 -5.45
N THR A 164 -1.47 -10.12 -4.19
CA THR A 164 -2.62 -9.37 -3.68
C THR A 164 -2.16 -8.07 -3.06
N ALA A 165 -3.04 -7.07 -3.08
CA ALA A 165 -2.78 -5.79 -2.44
C ALA A 165 -4.08 -5.21 -1.87
N GLU A 166 -3.94 -4.50 -0.75
CA GLU A 166 -5.02 -3.78 -0.09
C GLU A 166 -4.49 -2.48 0.50
N GLY A 167 -5.36 -1.53 0.73
CA GLY A 167 -4.99 -0.27 1.36
C GLY A 167 -6.04 0.80 1.27
N THR A 168 -5.60 2.05 1.39
CA THR A 168 -6.50 3.21 1.43
C THR A 168 -5.94 4.37 0.63
N TRP A 169 -6.85 5.16 0.08
CA TRP A 169 -6.54 6.46 -0.52
C TRP A 169 -7.37 7.55 0.17
N LYS A 170 -6.74 8.65 0.53
CA LYS A 170 -7.38 9.83 1.10
C LYS A 170 -6.54 11.08 0.85
N ASP A 171 -7.16 12.18 0.45
CA ASP A 171 -6.51 13.49 0.32
C ASP A 171 -5.19 13.44 -0.48
N ASN A 172 -5.21 12.75 -1.63
CA ASN A 172 -4.04 12.52 -2.49
C ASN A 172 -2.91 11.70 -1.86
N LYS A 173 -3.18 11.01 -0.75
CA LYS A 173 -2.27 10.06 -0.12
C LYS A 173 -2.77 8.64 -0.33
N LEU A 174 -1.84 7.76 -0.64
CA LEU A 174 -2.07 6.34 -0.84
C LEU A 174 -1.22 5.56 0.15
N VAL A 175 -1.83 4.59 0.81
CA VAL A 175 -1.14 3.60 1.63
C VAL A 175 -1.56 2.22 1.16
N LEU A 176 -0.60 1.39 0.75
CA LEU A 176 -0.86 0.03 0.29
C LEU A 176 0.04 -0.97 0.99
N ARG A 177 -0.50 -2.16 1.13
CA ARG A 177 0.18 -3.37 1.55
C ARG A 177 0.07 -4.41 0.46
N ILE A 178 1.19 -4.79 -0.12
CA ILE A 178 1.29 -5.76 -1.23
C ILE A 178 1.86 -7.07 -0.69
N LEU A 179 1.22 -8.17 -1.03
CA LEU A 179 1.61 -9.53 -0.72
C LEU A 179 1.95 -10.26 -2.03
N PRO A 180 3.21 -10.51 -2.33
CA PRO A 180 3.62 -11.27 -3.52
C PRO A 180 3.09 -12.71 -3.52
N ASN A 181 2.82 -13.29 -2.33
CA ASN A 181 2.35 -14.67 -2.13
C ASN A 181 3.31 -15.78 -2.59
N VAL A 182 4.50 -15.42 -3.03
CA VAL A 182 5.60 -16.36 -3.40
C VAL A 182 6.82 -16.20 -2.49
N LEU A 183 6.84 -15.14 -1.69
CA LEU A 183 7.87 -14.83 -0.71
C LEU A 183 7.21 -14.46 0.62
N PRO A 184 7.85 -14.72 1.77
CA PRO A 184 7.38 -14.25 3.07
C PRO A 184 7.68 -12.75 3.28
N VAL A 185 7.42 -11.96 2.27
CA VAL A 185 7.69 -10.52 2.23
C VAL A 185 6.38 -9.76 2.03
N VAL A 186 6.25 -8.66 2.74
CA VAL A 186 5.21 -7.65 2.54
C VAL A 186 5.87 -6.41 1.97
N VAL A 187 5.32 -5.84 0.91
CA VAL A 187 5.80 -4.57 0.36
C VAL A 187 4.83 -3.47 0.78
N ASN A 188 5.27 -2.59 1.65
CA ASN A 188 4.50 -1.42 2.06
C ASN A 188 4.82 -0.26 1.11
N VAL A 189 3.77 0.46 0.70
CA VAL A 189 3.85 1.63 -0.19
C VAL A 189 3.13 2.78 0.48
N GLU A 190 3.82 3.87 0.71
CA GLU A 190 3.26 5.15 1.13
C GLU A 190 3.55 6.17 0.03
N ALA A 191 2.51 6.80 -0.50
CA ALA A 191 2.67 7.70 -1.63
C ALA A 191 1.81 8.95 -1.51
N ALA A 192 2.27 10.04 -2.10
CA ALA A 192 1.52 11.29 -2.21
C ALA A 192 1.64 11.88 -3.63
N LYS A 193 0.55 12.52 -4.06
CA LYS A 193 0.45 13.20 -5.35
C LYS A 193 1.04 14.61 -5.29
#